data_8911d4aa8704b3c37681b17657fbab29
#
_entry.id   8911d4aa8704b3c37681b17657fbab29
#
_cell.length_a   1.000
_cell.length_b   1.000
_cell.length_c   1.000
_cell.angle_alpha   90.00
_cell.angle_beta   90.00
_cell.angle_gamma   90.00
#
_symmetry.space_group_name_H-M   'P 1'
#
loop_
_entity.id
_entity.type
_entity.pdbx_description
1 polymer ?
#
loop_
_entity_poly.entity_id
_entity_poly.type
_entity_poly.pdbx_seq_one_letter_code
_entity_poly.pdbx_strand_id
1 'polypeptide(L)'
;MKRNRLRALVFALLGLAASCHGGAPAPATPAPSAPAPSPAALPLHAVQVNGTELRYAELGSGIPLVFIHGSLGTLDDWRAQVDTFARHYRVIVYSRRYHPPNPQRPDGREYGVYLHADDLAALLERLGIERAHIIGHSYGAYVALAFALRYPDKVWDLVLVEPPILPWLARTPEGDSLRRAFEAGTLGPARAAFARGDSVEGVRRYFNGAGGSPGQFDALPADRRAALLRLAFELRLELSAAPDVHMPSLACHDVAGIRNSVLLVTGQRSPRRFHVIEDELERCLRTQEVITVPGADHRVPSVTPRFFNQTVLNFLARH
;
A
#
# COMPACT_ATOMS: atom_id res chain seq x y z
N MET A 1 15.95 29.65 5.28
CA MET A 1 14.52 29.79 5.57
C MET A 1 14.18 28.86 6.73
N LYS A 2 13.67 29.37 7.85
CA LYS A 2 13.47 28.60 9.10
C LYS A 2 12.17 27.78 9.00
N ARG A 3 12.28 26.45 9.19
CA ARG A 3 11.15 25.51 9.20
C ARG A 3 10.42 25.61 10.55
N ASN A 4 9.14 25.99 10.54
CA ASN A 4 8.26 25.93 11.71
C ASN A 4 7.70 24.50 11.86
N ARG A 5 8.20 23.79 12.86
CA ARG A 5 7.57 22.55 13.35
C ARG A 5 6.60 22.92 14.47
N LEU A 6 5.31 22.87 14.21
CA LEU A 6 4.29 22.99 15.27
C LEU A 6 4.26 21.69 16.08
N ARG A 7 4.77 21.76 17.32
CA ARG A 7 4.54 20.71 18.34
C ARG A 7 3.32 21.12 19.16
N ALA A 8 2.24 20.39 19.08
CA ALA A 8 1.10 20.53 19.98
C ALA A 8 1.42 19.84 21.32
N LEU A 9 1.55 20.63 22.38
CA LEU A 9 1.61 20.16 23.77
C LEU A 9 0.17 20.04 24.31
N VAL A 10 -0.20 18.85 24.76
CA VAL A 10 -1.44 18.62 25.51
C VAL A 10 -1.11 18.72 27.00
N PHE A 11 -1.71 19.72 27.69
CA PHE A 11 -1.65 19.85 29.15
C PHE A 11 -2.72 18.94 29.78
N ALA A 12 -2.29 18.06 30.68
CA ALA A 12 -3.18 17.31 31.55
C ALA A 12 -3.39 18.08 32.84
N LEU A 13 -4.63 18.44 33.15
CA LEU A 13 -5.04 18.99 34.45
C LEU A 13 -5.48 17.87 35.36
N LEU A 14 -4.77 17.63 36.47
CA LEU A 14 -5.17 16.79 37.58
C LEU A 14 -6.08 17.59 38.51
N GLY A 15 -7.33 17.17 38.63
CA GLY A 15 -8.26 17.65 39.67
C GLY A 15 -8.50 16.53 40.70
N LEU A 16 -8.08 16.74 41.96
CA LEU A 16 -8.49 15.95 43.11
C LEU A 16 -9.90 16.34 43.55
N ALA A 17 -10.79 15.36 43.67
CA ALA A 17 -12.02 15.54 44.48
C ALA A 17 -12.30 14.26 45.28
N ALA A 18 -12.62 14.48 46.55
CA ALA A 18 -12.73 13.49 47.58
C ALA A 18 -14.08 12.75 47.56
N SER A 19 -14.05 11.53 48.14
CA SER A 19 -15.05 10.49 48.24
C SER A 19 -16.30 10.85 49.05
N CYS A 20 -17.47 10.35 48.59
CA CYS A 20 -18.56 9.91 49.45
C CYS A 20 -19.11 8.57 48.93
N HIS A 21 -19.13 7.57 49.78
CA HIS A 21 -19.62 6.23 49.49
C HIS A 21 -21.16 6.19 49.45
N GLY A 22 -21.71 5.84 48.31
CA GLY A 22 -23.07 5.42 48.13
C GLY A 22 -23.07 4.24 47.14
N GLY A 23 -23.37 3.05 47.63
CA GLY A 23 -23.38 1.84 46.79
C GLY A 23 -24.48 1.89 45.73
N ALA A 24 -24.06 2.03 44.47
CA ALA A 24 -24.92 1.84 43.31
C ALA A 24 -24.83 0.38 42.80
N PRO A 25 -25.91 -0.20 42.28
CA PRO A 25 -25.88 -1.55 41.71
C PRO A 25 -24.91 -1.59 40.53
N ALA A 26 -24.18 -2.69 40.37
CA ALA A 26 -23.22 -2.91 39.30
C ALA A 26 -23.92 -2.73 37.93
N PRO A 27 -23.29 -2.03 36.99
CA PRO A 27 -23.84 -1.89 35.66
C PRO A 27 -23.91 -3.28 34.98
N ALA A 28 -25.06 -3.59 34.40
CA ALA A 28 -25.27 -4.81 33.62
C ALA A 28 -24.26 -4.84 32.45
N THR A 29 -23.56 -5.96 32.31
CA THR A 29 -22.64 -6.21 31.19
C THR A 29 -23.42 -6.05 29.90
N PRO A 30 -23.02 -5.16 28.97
CA PRO A 30 -23.69 -5.06 27.68
C PRO A 30 -23.59 -6.39 26.94
N ALA A 31 -24.71 -6.87 26.43
CA ALA A 31 -24.76 -8.05 25.57
C ALA A 31 -23.79 -7.88 24.39
N PRO A 32 -23.13 -8.95 23.93
CA PRO A 32 -22.23 -8.86 22.78
C PRO A 32 -23.04 -8.33 21.58
N SER A 33 -22.61 -7.21 21.03
CA SER A 33 -23.20 -6.64 19.81
C SER A 33 -23.10 -7.68 18.70
N ALA A 34 -24.21 -7.88 17.97
CA ALA A 34 -24.21 -8.73 16.78
C ALA A 34 -23.06 -8.35 15.84
N PRO A 35 -22.37 -9.31 15.23
CA PRO A 35 -21.30 -9.01 14.27
C PRO A 35 -21.85 -8.10 13.18
N ALA A 36 -21.10 -7.04 12.88
CA ALA A 36 -21.44 -6.14 11.79
C ALA A 36 -21.61 -6.96 10.50
N PRO A 37 -22.62 -6.65 9.65
CA PRO A 37 -22.80 -7.37 8.40
C PRO A 37 -21.51 -7.34 7.60
N SER A 38 -21.14 -8.50 7.07
CA SER A 38 -19.95 -8.61 6.20
C SER A 38 -20.14 -7.66 5.00
N PRO A 39 -19.17 -6.83 4.65
CA PRO A 39 -19.31 -5.91 3.53
C PRO A 39 -19.65 -6.70 2.26
N ALA A 40 -20.63 -6.22 1.50
CA ALA A 40 -21.07 -6.84 0.25
C ALA A 40 -19.87 -7.05 -0.70
N ALA A 41 -19.88 -8.15 -1.44
CA ALA A 41 -18.83 -8.42 -2.42
C ALA A 41 -18.78 -7.28 -3.46
N LEU A 42 -17.57 -6.88 -3.86
CA LEU A 42 -17.40 -5.89 -4.93
C LEU A 42 -17.92 -6.45 -6.27
N PRO A 43 -18.61 -5.64 -7.10
CA PRO A 43 -19.06 -6.07 -8.44
C PRO A 43 -17.83 -6.24 -9.34
N LEU A 44 -17.44 -7.51 -9.59
CA LEU A 44 -16.24 -7.82 -10.36
C LEU A 44 -16.52 -7.84 -11.87
N HIS A 45 -15.70 -7.11 -12.59
CA HIS A 45 -15.61 -7.13 -14.04
C HIS A 45 -14.30 -7.76 -14.50
N ALA A 46 -14.23 -8.15 -15.76
CA ALA A 46 -13.03 -8.67 -16.42
C ALA A 46 -12.67 -7.81 -17.62
N VAL A 47 -11.38 -7.60 -17.83
CA VAL A 47 -10.86 -6.85 -18.97
C VAL A 47 -9.57 -7.50 -19.48
N GLN A 48 -9.43 -7.59 -20.81
CA GLN A 48 -8.20 -8.09 -21.44
C GLN A 48 -7.23 -6.94 -21.66
N VAL A 49 -6.03 -7.06 -21.09
CA VAL A 49 -4.93 -6.10 -21.25
C VAL A 49 -3.62 -6.84 -21.47
N ASN A 50 -2.80 -6.40 -22.41
CA ASN A 50 -1.44 -6.88 -22.62
C ASN A 50 -1.28 -8.42 -22.54
N GLY A 51 -2.23 -9.17 -23.08
CA GLY A 51 -2.20 -10.65 -23.12
C GLY A 51 -2.61 -11.36 -21.83
N THR A 52 -3.16 -10.64 -20.86
CA THR A 52 -3.74 -11.21 -19.63
C THR A 52 -5.13 -10.67 -19.36
N GLU A 53 -5.88 -11.34 -18.49
CA GLU A 53 -7.14 -10.85 -17.95
C GLU A 53 -6.92 -10.22 -16.58
N LEU A 54 -7.40 -8.98 -16.40
CA LEU A 54 -7.46 -8.34 -15.10
C LEU A 54 -8.89 -8.29 -14.58
N ARG A 55 -9.06 -8.56 -13.30
CA ARG A 55 -10.31 -8.36 -12.57
C ARG A 55 -10.26 -7.02 -11.85
N TYR A 56 -11.34 -6.27 -12.00
CA TYR A 56 -11.49 -4.98 -11.36
C TYR A 56 -12.93 -4.79 -10.86
N ALA A 57 -13.11 -3.83 -9.98
CA ALA A 57 -14.41 -3.30 -9.61
C ALA A 57 -14.42 -1.78 -9.81
N GLU A 58 -15.58 -1.27 -10.19
CA GLU A 58 -15.82 0.14 -10.43
C GLU A 58 -17.05 0.58 -9.64
N LEU A 59 -16.93 1.67 -8.86
CA LEU A 59 -17.99 2.23 -8.03
C LEU A 59 -17.96 3.76 -8.08
N GLY A 60 -19.13 4.37 -7.91
CA GLY A 60 -19.27 5.83 -7.95
C GLY A 60 -19.24 6.39 -9.37
N SER A 61 -19.05 7.69 -9.48
CA SER A 61 -19.01 8.42 -10.76
C SER A 61 -18.16 9.69 -10.63
N GLY A 62 -17.90 10.38 -11.73
CA GLY A 62 -17.12 11.61 -11.77
C GLY A 62 -15.66 11.37 -12.15
N ILE A 63 -14.71 12.09 -11.51
CA ILE A 63 -13.28 12.02 -11.81
C ILE A 63 -12.74 10.63 -11.46
N PRO A 64 -12.01 9.97 -12.37
CA PRO A 64 -11.45 8.64 -12.11
C PRO A 64 -10.38 8.68 -11.01
N LEU A 65 -10.45 7.65 -10.14
CA LEU A 65 -9.49 7.42 -9.07
C LEU A 65 -9.15 5.93 -9.02
N VAL A 66 -7.88 5.57 -9.10
CA VAL A 66 -7.42 4.18 -9.13
C VAL A 66 -6.61 3.85 -7.90
N PHE A 67 -6.94 2.73 -7.26
CA PHE A 67 -6.16 2.16 -6.18
C PHE A 67 -5.33 0.97 -6.64
N ILE A 68 -4.04 0.94 -6.27
CA ILE A 68 -3.06 -0.10 -6.62
C ILE A 68 -2.56 -0.77 -5.35
N HIS A 69 -2.88 -2.05 -5.15
CA HIS A 69 -2.47 -2.82 -3.98
C HIS A 69 -0.99 -3.23 -4.00
N GLY A 70 -0.44 -3.57 -2.83
CA GLY A 70 0.94 -4.01 -2.65
C GLY A 70 1.19 -5.49 -2.98
N SER A 71 2.39 -5.98 -2.65
CA SER A 71 2.72 -7.41 -2.65
C SER A 71 1.80 -8.16 -1.69
N LEU A 72 1.52 -9.43 -1.97
CA LEU A 72 0.56 -10.24 -1.19
C LEU A 72 -0.81 -9.56 -1.03
N GLY A 73 -1.21 -8.72 -1.98
CA GLY A 73 -2.47 -7.99 -1.97
C GLY A 73 -3.39 -8.35 -3.14
N THR A 74 -4.62 -7.85 -3.07
CA THR A 74 -5.63 -7.92 -4.14
C THR A 74 -6.44 -6.62 -4.13
N LEU A 75 -7.38 -6.50 -5.07
CA LEU A 75 -8.33 -5.39 -5.08
C LEU A 75 -9.13 -5.26 -3.75
N ASP A 76 -9.27 -6.36 -3.00
CA ASP A 76 -10.00 -6.39 -1.72
C ASP A 76 -9.29 -5.63 -0.59
N ASP A 77 -8.00 -5.35 -0.71
CA ASP A 77 -7.25 -4.56 0.28
C ASP A 77 -7.81 -3.14 0.45
N TRP A 78 -8.52 -2.66 -0.56
CA TRP A 78 -9.09 -1.31 -0.62
C TRP A 78 -10.56 -1.21 -0.18
N ARG A 79 -11.14 -2.29 0.37
CA ARG A 79 -12.55 -2.29 0.79
C ARG A 79 -12.92 -1.19 1.77
N ALA A 80 -12.02 -0.86 2.70
CA ALA A 80 -12.26 0.20 3.68
C ALA A 80 -12.21 1.62 3.07
N GLN A 81 -11.74 1.74 1.82
CA GLN A 81 -11.64 2.98 1.06
C GLN A 81 -12.79 3.16 0.08
N VAL A 82 -13.16 2.10 -0.63
CA VAL A 82 -14.03 2.15 -1.80
C VAL A 82 -15.32 2.93 -1.56
N ASP A 83 -16.12 2.59 -0.53
CA ASP A 83 -17.41 3.23 -0.27
C ASP A 83 -17.27 4.72 0.07
N THR A 84 -16.17 5.10 0.73
CA THR A 84 -15.91 6.50 1.10
C THR A 84 -15.57 7.32 -0.13
N PHE A 85 -14.67 6.82 -0.97
CA PHE A 85 -14.22 7.55 -2.16
C PHE A 85 -15.26 7.52 -3.28
N ALA A 86 -16.06 6.47 -3.42
CA ALA A 86 -17.12 6.36 -4.42
C ALA A 86 -18.24 7.39 -4.28
N ARG A 87 -18.32 8.11 -3.16
CA ARG A 87 -19.22 9.25 -2.97
C ARG A 87 -18.78 10.49 -3.75
N HIS A 88 -17.50 10.55 -4.16
CA HIS A 88 -16.89 11.74 -4.76
C HIS A 88 -16.21 11.46 -6.10
N TYR A 89 -15.82 10.20 -6.36
CA TYR A 89 -14.98 9.79 -7.48
C TYR A 89 -15.57 8.56 -8.19
N ARG A 90 -15.19 8.38 -9.47
CA ARG A 90 -15.29 7.11 -10.17
C ARG A 90 -14.12 6.22 -9.72
N VAL A 91 -14.35 5.39 -8.71
CA VAL A 91 -13.33 4.56 -8.06
C VAL A 91 -13.12 3.27 -8.82
N ILE A 92 -11.88 2.99 -9.19
CA ILE A 92 -11.42 1.73 -9.78
C ILE A 92 -10.47 1.05 -8.80
N VAL A 93 -10.78 -0.19 -8.42
CA VAL A 93 -9.86 -1.10 -7.72
C VAL A 93 -9.64 -2.32 -8.61
N TYR A 94 -8.42 -2.77 -8.77
CA TYR A 94 -8.11 -3.93 -9.60
C TYR A 94 -7.04 -4.81 -8.95
N SER A 95 -7.07 -6.11 -9.24
CA SER A 95 -5.97 -7.00 -8.92
C SER A 95 -4.89 -6.90 -9.99
N ARG A 96 -3.63 -6.64 -9.59
CA ARG A 96 -2.50 -6.60 -10.51
C ARG A 96 -2.30 -7.98 -11.16
N ARG A 97 -1.62 -8.05 -12.29
CA ARG A 97 -1.28 -9.30 -13.00
C ARG A 97 -0.79 -10.36 -12.01
N TYR A 98 -1.24 -11.60 -12.19
CA TYR A 98 -0.96 -12.79 -11.36
C TYR A 98 -1.59 -12.79 -9.96
N HIS A 99 -2.20 -11.70 -9.51
CA HIS A 99 -2.90 -11.66 -8.21
C HIS A 99 -4.35 -12.14 -8.35
N PRO A 100 -4.85 -12.98 -7.43
CA PRO A 100 -6.26 -13.39 -7.44
C PRO A 100 -7.22 -12.20 -7.47
N PRO A 101 -8.36 -12.33 -8.15
CA PRO A 101 -8.87 -13.49 -8.87
C PRO A 101 -8.43 -13.59 -10.34
N ASN A 102 -7.35 -12.91 -10.74
CA ASN A 102 -6.78 -13.03 -12.07
C ASN A 102 -6.15 -14.42 -12.30
N PRO A 103 -5.94 -14.82 -13.56
CA PRO A 103 -5.21 -16.05 -13.87
C PRO A 103 -3.81 -16.07 -13.25
N GLN A 104 -3.49 -17.12 -12.53
CA GLN A 104 -2.20 -17.36 -11.89
C GLN A 104 -1.38 -18.37 -12.70
N ARG A 105 -0.94 -17.98 -13.87
CA ARG A 105 -0.14 -18.82 -14.78
C ARG A 105 1.00 -18.00 -15.38
N PRO A 106 2.17 -18.64 -15.63
CA PRO A 106 3.26 -17.98 -16.37
C PRO A 106 2.78 -17.57 -17.77
N ASP A 107 3.18 -16.40 -18.23
CA ASP A 107 2.90 -15.89 -19.57
C ASP A 107 4.19 -15.47 -20.33
N GLY A 108 5.35 -15.86 -19.77
CA GLY A 108 6.66 -15.56 -20.35
C GLY A 108 7.14 -14.12 -20.11
N ARG A 109 6.37 -13.30 -19.37
CA ARG A 109 6.77 -11.94 -19.03
C ARG A 109 7.55 -11.91 -17.74
N GLU A 110 8.55 -11.04 -17.67
CA GLU A 110 9.33 -10.82 -16.47
C GLU A 110 8.57 -9.89 -15.50
N TYR A 111 8.47 -10.31 -14.23
CA TYR A 111 7.75 -9.58 -13.20
C TYR A 111 8.50 -8.28 -12.83
N GLY A 112 7.83 -7.15 -12.87
CA GLY A 112 8.45 -5.89 -12.51
C GLY A 112 7.48 -4.71 -12.52
N VAL A 113 7.90 -3.59 -11.93
CA VAL A 113 7.05 -2.40 -11.76
C VAL A 113 6.57 -1.84 -13.11
N TYR A 114 7.39 -1.88 -14.15
CA TYR A 114 7.00 -1.38 -15.47
C TYR A 114 5.98 -2.29 -16.17
N LEU A 115 6.05 -3.60 -15.99
CA LEU A 115 5.00 -4.51 -16.47
C LEU A 115 3.64 -4.12 -15.90
N HIS A 116 3.59 -3.88 -14.59
CA HIS A 116 2.34 -3.47 -13.92
C HIS A 116 1.92 -2.04 -14.29
N ALA A 117 2.85 -1.13 -14.53
CA ALA A 117 2.56 0.22 -15.01
C ALA A 117 1.94 0.20 -16.43
N ASP A 118 2.48 -0.64 -17.33
CA ASP A 118 1.95 -0.83 -18.68
C ASP A 118 0.56 -1.50 -18.65
N ASP A 119 0.33 -2.43 -17.74
CA ASP A 119 -1.00 -3.03 -17.53
C ASP A 119 -2.02 -2.01 -17.02
N LEU A 120 -1.61 -1.10 -16.13
CA LEU A 120 -2.46 0.00 -15.67
C LEU A 120 -2.80 0.94 -16.83
N ALA A 121 -1.82 1.30 -17.69
CA ALA A 121 -2.07 2.14 -18.84
C ALA A 121 -3.10 1.52 -19.78
N ALA A 122 -2.96 0.22 -20.06
CA ALA A 122 -3.91 -0.52 -20.89
C ALA A 122 -5.28 -0.67 -20.22
N LEU A 123 -5.34 -0.85 -18.90
CA LEU A 123 -6.61 -0.85 -18.15
C LEU A 123 -7.34 0.48 -18.30
N LEU A 124 -6.68 1.61 -18.08
CA LEU A 124 -7.26 2.94 -18.25
C LEU A 124 -7.78 3.15 -19.68
N GLU A 125 -7.02 2.76 -20.68
CA GLU A 125 -7.42 2.85 -22.08
C GLU A 125 -8.70 2.03 -22.36
N ARG A 126 -8.77 0.79 -21.88
CA ARG A 126 -9.94 -0.08 -22.01
C ARG A 126 -11.19 0.46 -21.32
N LEU A 127 -11.02 1.23 -20.25
CA LEU A 127 -12.11 1.86 -19.50
C LEU A 127 -12.46 3.27 -20.05
N GLY A 128 -11.81 3.72 -21.11
CA GLY A 128 -12.01 5.06 -21.68
C GLY A 128 -11.57 6.19 -20.72
N ILE A 129 -10.54 5.94 -19.92
CA ILE A 129 -10.02 6.89 -18.94
C ILE A 129 -8.74 7.51 -19.47
N GLU A 130 -8.78 8.80 -19.75
CA GLU A 130 -7.61 9.55 -20.21
C GLU A 130 -6.65 9.85 -19.06
N ARG A 131 -7.18 10.32 -17.92
CA ARG A 131 -6.41 10.70 -16.73
C ARG A 131 -7.13 10.25 -15.46
N ALA A 132 -6.37 9.93 -14.41
CA ALA A 132 -6.91 9.53 -13.11
C ALA A 132 -6.04 10.03 -11.95
N HIS A 133 -6.62 10.17 -10.75
CA HIS A 133 -5.86 10.17 -9.51
C HIS A 133 -5.35 8.76 -9.24
N ILE A 134 -4.07 8.61 -8.90
CA ILE A 134 -3.44 7.30 -8.69
C ILE A 134 -2.99 7.17 -7.24
N ILE A 135 -3.49 6.15 -6.56
CA ILE A 135 -3.17 5.86 -5.16
C ILE A 135 -2.55 4.48 -5.09
N GLY A 136 -1.32 4.38 -4.64
CA GLY A 136 -0.63 3.10 -4.48
C GLY A 136 -0.17 2.84 -3.05
N HIS A 137 -0.17 1.57 -2.65
CA HIS A 137 0.37 1.12 -1.37
C HIS A 137 1.52 0.14 -1.58
N SER A 138 2.62 0.31 -0.85
CA SER A 138 3.78 -0.59 -0.88
C SER A 138 4.29 -0.80 -2.32
N TYR A 139 4.40 -2.03 -2.81
CA TYR A 139 4.78 -2.30 -4.20
C TYR A 139 3.85 -1.59 -5.20
N GLY A 140 2.55 -1.46 -4.88
CA GLY A 140 1.61 -0.67 -5.67
C GLY A 140 1.92 0.82 -5.71
N ALA A 141 2.54 1.38 -4.67
CA ALA A 141 3.04 2.75 -4.68
C ALA A 141 4.28 2.90 -5.57
N TYR A 142 5.11 1.86 -5.65
CA TYR A 142 6.22 1.86 -6.60
C TYR A 142 5.73 1.74 -8.05
N VAL A 143 4.71 0.90 -8.29
CA VAL A 143 4.01 0.84 -9.60
C VAL A 143 3.40 2.20 -9.96
N ALA A 144 2.75 2.88 -9.00
CA ALA A 144 2.16 4.21 -9.20
C ALA A 144 3.22 5.26 -9.58
N LEU A 145 4.38 5.24 -8.89
CA LEU A 145 5.50 6.11 -9.21
C LEU A 145 6.07 5.83 -10.61
N ALA A 146 6.31 4.56 -10.95
CA ALA A 146 6.77 4.15 -12.26
C ALA A 146 5.77 4.51 -13.38
N PHE A 147 4.47 4.38 -13.09
CA PHE A 147 3.39 4.81 -13.98
C PHE A 147 3.43 6.32 -14.24
N ALA A 148 3.56 7.14 -13.19
CA ALA A 148 3.64 8.60 -13.34
C ALA A 148 4.86 9.05 -14.15
N LEU A 149 5.99 8.35 -14.00
CA LEU A 149 7.20 8.63 -14.81
C LEU A 149 7.04 8.25 -16.27
N ARG A 150 6.34 7.16 -16.57
CA ARG A 150 6.20 6.63 -17.92
C ARG A 150 5.01 7.21 -18.69
N TYR A 151 3.94 7.57 -17.97
CA TYR A 151 2.68 8.07 -18.49
C TYR A 151 2.23 9.37 -17.79
N PRO A 152 3.05 10.42 -17.73
CA PRO A 152 2.77 11.62 -16.95
C PRO A 152 1.44 12.30 -17.30
N ASP A 153 1.03 12.24 -18.58
CA ASP A 153 -0.22 12.84 -19.04
C ASP A 153 -1.47 12.07 -18.59
N LYS A 154 -1.30 10.84 -18.05
CA LYS A 154 -2.41 10.01 -17.55
C LYS A 154 -2.66 10.19 -16.05
N VAL A 155 -1.91 11.06 -15.36
CA VAL A 155 -1.99 11.25 -13.90
C VAL A 155 -2.50 12.65 -13.59
N TRP A 156 -3.56 12.75 -12.74
CA TRP A 156 -3.93 14.00 -12.08
C TRP A 156 -3.02 14.25 -10.87
N ASP A 157 -3.23 13.50 -9.81
CA ASP A 157 -2.44 13.54 -8.59
C ASP A 157 -1.98 12.14 -8.20
N LEU A 158 -0.93 12.08 -7.38
CA LEU A 158 -0.28 10.84 -6.98
C LEU A 158 -0.25 10.71 -5.45
N VAL A 159 -0.74 9.60 -4.93
CA VAL A 159 -0.61 9.26 -3.50
C VAL A 159 0.25 8.02 -3.37
N LEU A 160 1.39 8.16 -2.71
CA LEU A 160 2.38 7.11 -2.51
C LEU A 160 2.42 6.72 -1.04
N VAL A 161 1.89 5.54 -0.73
CA VAL A 161 1.92 4.98 0.63
C VAL A 161 3.07 3.98 0.73
N GLU A 162 4.18 4.42 1.31
CA GLU A 162 5.38 3.61 1.59
C GLU A 162 5.92 2.79 0.38
N PRO A 163 6.28 3.43 -0.73
CA PRO A 163 6.87 2.74 -1.87
C PRO A 163 8.22 2.11 -1.50
N PRO A 164 8.44 0.79 -1.77
CA PRO A 164 9.68 0.11 -1.40
C PRO A 164 10.78 0.31 -2.45
N ILE A 165 11.27 1.54 -2.62
CA ILE A 165 12.38 1.83 -3.55
C ILE A 165 13.69 1.35 -2.91
N LEU A 166 13.84 0.03 -2.74
CA LEU A 166 14.95 -0.60 -2.02
C LEU A 166 16.33 -0.20 -2.56
N PRO A 167 16.55 0.01 -3.89
CA PRO A 167 17.83 0.49 -4.39
C PRO A 167 18.27 1.83 -3.78
N TRP A 168 17.33 2.71 -3.40
CA TRP A 168 17.66 4.00 -2.81
C TRP A 168 18.23 3.92 -1.40
N LEU A 169 17.97 2.84 -0.69
CA LEU A 169 18.58 2.59 0.62
C LEU A 169 20.12 2.56 0.55
N ALA A 170 20.69 2.13 -0.58
CA ALA A 170 22.16 2.11 -0.75
C ALA A 170 22.79 3.51 -0.83
N ARG A 171 21.98 4.59 -0.88
CA ARG A 171 22.49 5.97 -0.96
C ARG A 171 23.05 6.51 0.36
N THR A 172 22.73 5.86 1.49
CA THR A 172 23.19 6.24 2.81
C THR A 172 23.73 5.03 3.58
N PRO A 173 24.71 5.19 4.52
CA PRO A 173 25.21 4.08 5.34
C PRO A 173 24.09 3.41 6.17
N GLU A 174 23.17 4.19 6.75
CA GLU A 174 22.01 3.67 7.48
C GLU A 174 21.11 2.84 6.56
N GLY A 175 20.73 3.42 5.43
CA GLY A 175 19.88 2.76 4.46
C GLY A 175 20.48 1.45 3.94
N ASP A 176 21.77 1.44 3.58
CA ASP A 176 22.44 0.25 3.10
C ASP A 176 22.50 -0.86 4.17
N SER A 177 22.68 -0.48 5.45
CA SER A 177 22.59 -1.44 6.56
C SER A 177 21.16 -2.04 6.66
N LEU A 178 20.12 -1.22 6.55
CA LEU A 178 18.72 -1.67 6.57
C LEU A 178 18.39 -2.55 5.36
N ARG A 179 18.89 -2.21 4.18
CA ARG A 179 18.74 -3.00 2.95
C ARG A 179 19.36 -4.39 3.10
N ARG A 180 20.63 -4.47 3.57
CA ARG A 180 21.30 -5.75 3.84
C ARG A 180 20.59 -6.58 4.91
N ALA A 181 20.13 -5.94 5.98
CA ALA A 181 19.37 -6.62 7.03
C ALA A 181 18.03 -7.19 6.50
N PHE A 182 17.33 -6.44 5.66
CA PHE A 182 16.09 -6.91 5.03
C PHE A 182 16.34 -8.04 4.03
N GLU A 183 17.41 -7.95 3.25
CA GLU A 183 17.85 -9.02 2.35
C GLU A 183 18.16 -10.30 3.13
N ALA A 184 19.01 -10.21 4.16
CA ALA A 184 19.45 -11.37 4.93
C ALA A 184 18.35 -11.98 5.81
N GLY A 185 17.47 -11.16 6.37
CA GLY A 185 16.43 -11.60 7.32
C GLY A 185 15.10 -11.95 6.67
N THR A 186 14.82 -11.47 5.46
CA THR A 186 13.50 -11.60 4.83
C THR A 186 13.58 -12.15 3.40
N LEU A 187 14.18 -11.39 2.46
CA LEU A 187 14.09 -11.73 1.03
C LEU A 187 14.87 -13.00 0.70
N GLY A 188 16.11 -13.14 1.18
CA GLY A 188 16.93 -14.33 0.98
C GLY A 188 16.29 -15.60 1.54
N PRO A 189 15.87 -15.63 2.83
CA PRO A 189 15.14 -16.76 3.40
C PRO A 189 13.81 -17.09 2.69
N ALA A 190 13.05 -16.09 2.24
CA ALA A 190 11.81 -16.31 1.49
C ALA A 190 12.10 -16.95 0.13
N ARG A 191 13.07 -16.44 -0.64
CA ARG A 191 13.51 -17.04 -1.91
C ARG A 191 14.01 -18.47 -1.72
N ALA A 192 14.80 -18.73 -0.69
CA ALA A 192 15.29 -20.07 -0.39
C ALA A 192 14.15 -21.05 -0.05
N ALA A 193 13.10 -20.60 0.63
CA ALA A 193 11.91 -21.41 0.89
C ALA A 193 11.17 -21.76 -0.41
N PHE A 194 10.90 -20.78 -1.28
CA PHE A 194 10.27 -21.01 -2.58
C PHE A 194 11.11 -21.94 -3.48
N ALA A 195 12.45 -21.82 -3.47
CA ALA A 195 13.34 -22.68 -4.23
C ALA A 195 13.26 -24.16 -3.79
N ARG A 196 12.92 -24.42 -2.52
CA ARG A 196 12.68 -25.78 -1.99
C ARG A 196 11.24 -26.26 -2.17
N GLY A 197 10.35 -25.46 -2.77
CA GLY A 197 8.93 -25.75 -2.90
C GLY A 197 8.11 -25.45 -1.64
N ASP A 198 8.70 -24.87 -0.59
CA ASP A 198 8.01 -24.50 0.65
C ASP A 198 7.36 -23.12 0.52
N SER A 199 6.20 -23.10 -0.14
CA SER A 199 5.45 -21.86 -0.34
C SER A 199 4.90 -21.27 0.96
N VAL A 200 4.61 -22.09 1.96
CA VAL A 200 4.09 -21.63 3.27
C VAL A 200 5.15 -20.83 4.00
N GLU A 201 6.37 -21.38 4.09
CA GLU A 201 7.50 -20.69 4.72
C GLU A 201 7.91 -19.44 3.90
N GLY A 202 7.88 -19.53 2.56
CA GLY A 202 8.16 -18.38 1.70
C GLY A 202 7.24 -17.19 1.98
N VAL A 203 5.93 -17.42 1.99
CA VAL A 203 4.93 -16.40 2.33
C VAL A 203 5.09 -15.90 3.76
N ARG A 204 5.28 -16.82 4.72
CA ARG A 204 5.48 -16.47 6.15
C ARG A 204 6.67 -15.52 6.33
N ARG A 205 7.83 -15.86 5.76
CA ARG A 205 9.06 -15.05 5.85
C ARG A 205 8.85 -13.66 5.29
N TYR A 206 8.30 -13.59 4.09
CA TYR A 206 8.06 -12.32 3.44
C TYR A 206 7.06 -11.46 4.22
N PHE A 207 5.90 -12.01 4.58
CA PHE A 207 4.85 -11.30 5.30
C PHE A 207 5.33 -10.71 6.63
N ASN A 208 6.02 -11.52 7.44
CA ASN A 208 6.58 -11.06 8.71
C ASN A 208 7.65 -9.98 8.53
N GLY A 209 8.52 -10.11 7.52
CA GLY A 209 9.62 -9.18 7.29
C GLY A 209 9.17 -7.88 6.61
N ALA A 210 8.24 -7.94 5.67
CA ALA A 210 7.72 -6.77 4.98
C ALA A 210 7.02 -5.80 5.95
N GLY A 211 6.18 -6.32 6.85
CA GLY A 211 5.52 -5.54 7.89
C GLY A 211 6.41 -5.21 9.11
N GLY A 212 7.59 -5.83 9.23
CA GLY A 212 8.51 -5.61 10.35
C GLY A 212 8.05 -6.24 11.68
N SER A 213 7.11 -7.20 11.65
CA SER A 213 6.53 -7.80 12.85
C SER A 213 6.70 -9.33 12.86
N PRO A 214 7.75 -9.85 13.51
CA PRO A 214 7.96 -11.29 13.64
C PRO A 214 6.73 -12.00 14.24
N GLY A 215 6.40 -13.20 13.72
CA GLY A 215 5.28 -14.01 14.21
C GLY A 215 3.89 -13.54 13.79
N GLN A 216 3.79 -12.41 13.08
CA GLN A 216 2.50 -11.85 12.68
C GLN A 216 1.68 -12.80 11.78
N PHE A 217 2.34 -13.53 10.87
CA PHE A 217 1.67 -14.52 10.01
C PHE A 217 1.00 -15.63 10.83
N ASP A 218 1.70 -16.18 11.82
CA ASP A 218 1.19 -17.28 12.64
C ASP A 218 0.07 -16.84 13.59
N ALA A 219 0.07 -15.56 13.96
CA ALA A 219 -0.99 -14.94 14.77
C ALA A 219 -2.28 -14.64 13.98
N LEU A 220 -2.25 -14.73 12.64
CA LEU A 220 -3.45 -14.49 11.81
C LEU A 220 -4.48 -15.61 12.01
N PRO A 221 -5.79 -15.32 11.90
CA PRO A 221 -6.85 -16.31 11.73
C PRO A 221 -6.56 -17.25 10.52
N ALA A 222 -7.05 -18.50 10.60
CA ALA A 222 -6.77 -19.53 9.60
C ALA A 222 -7.22 -19.14 8.18
N ASP A 223 -8.39 -18.51 8.05
CA ASP A 223 -8.94 -18.01 6.79
C ASP A 223 -8.04 -16.91 6.18
N ARG A 224 -7.50 -16.02 6.99
CA ARG A 224 -6.56 -14.97 6.55
C ARG A 224 -5.24 -15.56 6.10
N ARG A 225 -4.68 -16.55 6.82
CA ARG A 225 -3.49 -17.28 6.36
C ARG A 225 -3.75 -17.98 5.03
N ALA A 226 -4.89 -18.68 4.91
CA ALA A 226 -5.27 -19.33 3.65
C ALA A 226 -5.40 -18.32 2.50
N ALA A 227 -5.94 -17.12 2.76
CA ALA A 227 -6.01 -16.05 1.76
C ALA A 227 -4.62 -15.60 1.29
N LEU A 228 -3.68 -15.40 2.21
CA LEU A 228 -2.29 -15.05 1.86
C LEU A 228 -1.58 -16.17 1.08
N LEU A 229 -1.81 -17.42 1.45
CA LEU A 229 -1.19 -18.56 0.74
C LEU A 229 -1.67 -18.71 -0.70
N ARG A 230 -2.87 -18.22 -1.06
CA ARG A 230 -3.30 -18.15 -2.47
C ARG A 230 -2.47 -17.17 -3.31
N LEU A 231 -1.70 -16.28 -2.67
CA LEU A 231 -0.82 -15.30 -3.31
C LEU A 231 0.63 -15.82 -3.47
N ALA A 232 0.90 -17.06 -3.06
CA ALA A 232 2.24 -17.65 -3.14
C ALA A 232 2.80 -17.71 -4.57
N PHE A 233 1.92 -17.87 -5.58
CA PHE A 233 2.34 -17.89 -6.97
C PHE A 233 2.96 -16.58 -7.41
N GLU A 234 2.26 -15.46 -7.17
CA GLU A 234 2.75 -14.14 -7.56
C GLU A 234 4.00 -13.74 -6.75
N LEU A 235 4.00 -13.98 -5.43
CA LEU A 235 5.15 -13.66 -4.59
C LEU A 235 6.41 -14.41 -5.02
N ARG A 236 6.26 -15.66 -5.47
CA ARG A 236 7.38 -16.40 -6.04
C ARG A 236 7.92 -15.72 -7.31
N LEU A 237 7.04 -15.24 -8.20
CA LEU A 237 7.45 -14.50 -9.39
C LEU A 237 8.14 -13.19 -9.01
N GLU A 238 7.55 -12.44 -8.09
CA GLU A 238 8.11 -11.19 -7.56
C GLU A 238 9.52 -11.40 -7.03
N LEU A 239 9.73 -12.40 -6.17
CA LEU A 239 11.02 -12.66 -5.53
C LEU A 239 12.05 -13.33 -6.46
N SER A 240 11.62 -13.92 -7.59
CA SER A 240 12.50 -14.57 -8.57
C SER A 240 12.90 -13.65 -9.72
N ALA A 241 12.25 -12.49 -9.86
CA ALA A 241 12.56 -11.53 -10.91
C ALA A 241 13.94 -10.90 -10.73
N ALA A 242 14.58 -10.54 -11.84
CA ALA A 242 15.86 -9.82 -11.82
C ALA A 242 15.71 -8.51 -11.04
N PRO A 243 16.64 -8.15 -10.15
CA PRO A 243 16.48 -6.99 -9.26
C PRO A 243 16.25 -5.66 -10.01
N ASP A 244 16.89 -5.48 -11.15
CA ASP A 244 16.81 -4.30 -12.00
C ASP A 244 15.51 -4.22 -12.80
N VAL A 245 14.81 -5.34 -12.99
CA VAL A 245 13.46 -5.40 -13.59
C VAL A 245 12.39 -5.32 -12.51
N HIS A 246 12.55 -6.06 -11.43
CA HIS A 246 11.61 -6.07 -10.31
C HIS A 246 11.47 -4.67 -9.68
N MET A 247 12.61 -4.09 -9.28
CA MET A 247 12.67 -2.77 -8.64
C MET A 247 13.84 -1.97 -9.26
N PRO A 248 13.68 -1.42 -10.48
CA PRO A 248 14.74 -0.63 -11.13
C PRO A 248 15.10 0.57 -10.26
N SER A 249 16.40 0.91 -10.22
CA SER A 249 16.83 2.12 -9.54
C SER A 249 16.37 3.35 -10.32
N LEU A 250 15.47 4.14 -9.75
CA LEU A 250 15.07 5.42 -10.30
C LEU A 250 16.10 6.49 -9.96
N ALA A 251 16.43 7.35 -10.93
CA ALA A 251 17.28 8.49 -10.62
C ALA A 251 16.47 9.62 -9.98
N CYS A 252 17.09 10.38 -9.07
CA CYS A 252 16.43 11.50 -8.41
C CYS A 252 15.95 12.57 -9.42
N HIS A 253 16.69 12.79 -10.51
CA HIS A 253 16.30 13.74 -11.55
C HIS A 253 15.05 13.30 -12.33
N ASP A 254 14.84 11.97 -12.50
CA ASP A 254 13.62 11.46 -13.14
C ASP A 254 12.41 11.77 -12.25
N VAL A 255 12.51 11.46 -10.94
CA VAL A 255 11.47 11.72 -9.97
C VAL A 255 11.21 13.23 -9.80
N ALA A 256 12.26 14.06 -9.87
CA ALA A 256 12.13 15.53 -9.88
C ALA A 256 11.39 16.07 -11.13
N GLY A 257 11.25 15.27 -12.17
CA GLY A 257 10.48 15.58 -13.39
C GLY A 257 8.96 15.44 -13.20
N ILE A 258 8.49 14.79 -12.13
CA ILE A 258 7.06 14.66 -11.82
C ILE A 258 6.50 16.06 -11.49
N ARG A 259 5.51 16.49 -12.27
CA ARG A 259 4.86 17.81 -12.13
C ARG A 259 3.53 17.74 -11.38
N ASN A 260 2.98 16.54 -11.24
CA ASN A 260 1.75 16.27 -10.53
C ASN A 260 1.93 16.55 -9.04
N SER A 261 0.84 16.92 -8.35
CA SER A 261 0.86 16.99 -6.88
C SER A 261 1.03 15.59 -6.30
N VAL A 262 1.92 15.46 -5.32
CA VAL A 262 2.24 14.16 -4.70
C VAL A 262 1.97 14.23 -3.20
N LEU A 263 1.23 13.24 -2.68
CA LEU A 263 1.12 12.99 -1.25
C LEU A 263 1.96 11.77 -0.88
N LEU A 264 2.95 11.96 -0.02
CA LEU A 264 3.70 10.87 0.62
C LEU A 264 3.06 10.52 1.96
N VAL A 265 2.80 9.23 2.19
CA VAL A 265 2.14 8.76 3.41
C VAL A 265 2.95 7.63 4.03
N THR A 266 3.33 7.79 5.30
CA THR A 266 4.10 6.79 6.06
C THR A 266 3.48 6.54 7.42
N GLY A 267 3.46 5.30 7.90
CA GLY A 267 3.04 4.95 9.24
C GLY A 267 4.14 5.26 10.27
N GLN A 268 3.78 5.88 11.38
CA GLN A 268 4.73 6.22 12.45
C GLN A 268 5.54 5.01 12.96
N ARG A 269 4.93 3.83 12.98
CA ARG A 269 5.54 2.59 13.45
C ARG A 269 6.01 1.67 12.32
N SER A 270 6.03 2.17 11.11
CA SER A 270 6.53 1.42 9.96
C SER A 270 8.02 1.14 10.09
N PRO A 271 8.53 0.06 9.50
CA PRO A 271 9.95 -0.24 9.46
C PRO A 271 10.78 0.94 8.98
N ARG A 272 11.89 1.23 9.67
CA ARG A 272 12.75 2.40 9.43
C ARG A 272 13.16 2.59 7.97
N ARG A 273 13.28 1.51 7.19
CA ARG A 273 13.61 1.57 5.76
C ARG A 273 12.63 2.41 4.93
N PHE A 274 11.32 2.42 5.30
CA PHE A 274 10.33 3.23 4.60
C PHE A 274 10.51 4.71 4.89
N HIS A 275 10.84 5.08 6.11
CA HIS A 275 11.15 6.46 6.48
C HIS A 275 12.40 6.98 5.75
N VAL A 276 13.45 6.13 5.62
CA VAL A 276 14.65 6.50 4.85
C VAL A 276 14.31 6.72 3.37
N ILE A 277 13.47 5.87 2.78
CA ILE A 277 13.03 6.04 1.39
C ILE A 277 12.17 7.30 1.24
N GLU A 278 11.27 7.57 2.19
CA GLU A 278 10.45 8.79 2.19
C GLU A 278 11.30 10.06 2.26
N ASP A 279 12.31 10.09 3.17
CA ASP A 279 13.27 11.19 3.26
C ASP A 279 14.00 11.43 1.92
N GLU A 280 14.32 10.36 1.16
CA GLU A 280 14.93 10.46 -0.17
C GLU A 280 13.93 10.97 -1.22
N LEU A 281 12.67 10.50 -1.20
CA LEU A 281 11.60 10.99 -2.08
C LEU A 281 11.32 12.47 -1.82
N GLU A 282 11.25 12.89 -0.56
CA GLU A 282 11.05 14.29 -0.19
C GLU A 282 12.16 15.20 -0.73
N ARG A 283 13.40 14.70 -0.80
CA ARG A 283 14.52 15.45 -1.38
C ARG A 283 14.45 15.57 -2.91
N CYS A 284 13.91 14.56 -3.58
CA CYS A 284 13.87 14.50 -5.04
C CYS A 284 12.62 15.16 -5.65
N LEU A 285 11.46 15.00 -5.03
CA LEU A 285 10.20 15.58 -5.49
C LEU A 285 10.18 17.09 -5.28
N ARG A 286 9.46 17.81 -6.16
CA ARG A 286 9.33 19.28 -6.09
C ARG A 286 8.00 19.75 -5.53
N THR A 287 6.94 18.95 -5.76
CA THR A 287 5.55 19.27 -5.39
C THR A 287 4.98 18.14 -4.56
N GLN A 288 5.34 18.09 -3.27
CA GLN A 288 4.86 17.05 -2.37
C GLN A 288 4.34 17.61 -1.04
N GLU A 289 3.36 16.90 -0.51
CA GLU A 289 2.96 16.94 0.90
C GLU A 289 3.42 15.62 1.56
N VAL A 290 3.79 15.68 2.83
CA VAL A 290 4.27 14.51 3.59
C VAL A 290 3.44 14.36 4.86
N ILE A 291 2.89 13.18 5.09
CA ILE A 291 2.08 12.84 6.26
C ILE A 291 2.60 11.57 6.92
N THR A 292 3.03 11.69 8.17
CA THR A 292 3.28 10.53 9.03
C THR A 292 2.03 10.23 9.84
N VAL A 293 1.43 9.05 9.65
CA VAL A 293 0.18 8.63 10.28
C VAL A 293 0.44 8.10 11.68
N PRO A 294 -0.07 8.76 12.75
CA PRO A 294 0.19 8.35 14.13
C PRO A 294 -0.29 6.92 14.41
N GLY A 295 0.55 6.13 15.08
CA GLY A 295 0.22 4.78 15.51
C GLY A 295 0.06 3.73 14.41
N ALA A 296 0.12 4.11 13.12
CA ALA A 296 0.06 3.16 11.99
C ALA A 296 1.39 2.45 11.77
N ASP A 297 1.31 1.19 11.34
CA ASP A 297 2.40 0.41 10.78
C ASP A 297 2.31 0.43 9.23
N HIS A 298 3.10 -0.42 8.55
CA HIS A 298 3.12 -0.51 7.07
C HIS A 298 1.74 -0.70 6.42
N ARG A 299 0.74 -1.14 7.16
CA ARG A 299 -0.63 -1.35 6.67
C ARG A 299 -1.51 -0.10 6.83
N VAL A 300 -0.95 1.10 6.67
CA VAL A 300 -1.62 2.39 6.89
C VAL A 300 -3.07 2.44 6.42
N PRO A 301 -3.43 2.07 5.15
CA PRO A 301 -4.82 2.16 4.67
C PRO A 301 -5.79 1.26 5.42
N SER A 302 -5.32 0.13 5.97
CA SER A 302 -6.18 -0.86 6.62
C SER A 302 -6.24 -0.71 8.15
N VAL A 303 -5.15 -0.24 8.80
CA VAL A 303 -5.13 -0.08 10.26
C VAL A 303 -5.66 1.26 10.75
N THR A 304 -5.63 2.28 9.89
CA THR A 304 -6.14 3.63 10.19
C THR A 304 -7.06 4.16 9.07
N PRO A 305 -8.08 3.40 8.62
CA PRO A 305 -8.81 3.72 7.39
C PRO A 305 -9.50 5.08 7.43
N ARG A 306 -10.06 5.49 8.57
CA ARG A 306 -10.72 6.80 8.69
C ARG A 306 -9.75 7.95 8.52
N PHE A 307 -8.60 7.88 9.20
CA PHE A 307 -7.56 8.91 9.10
C PHE A 307 -6.99 8.96 7.68
N PHE A 308 -6.65 7.81 7.12
CA PHE A 308 -6.14 7.70 5.75
C PHE A 308 -7.12 8.29 4.74
N ASN A 309 -8.39 7.87 4.78
CA ASN A 309 -9.42 8.34 3.84
C ASN A 309 -9.57 9.87 3.92
N GLN A 310 -9.68 10.44 5.13
CA GLN A 310 -9.83 11.88 5.31
C GLN A 310 -8.60 12.66 4.81
N THR A 311 -7.40 12.15 5.09
CA THR A 311 -6.14 12.76 4.64
C THR A 311 -6.07 12.82 3.12
N VAL A 312 -6.34 11.69 2.45
CA VAL A 312 -6.29 11.61 0.99
C VAL A 312 -7.40 12.47 0.35
N LEU A 313 -8.63 12.41 0.87
CA LEU A 313 -9.73 13.27 0.36
C LEU A 313 -9.40 14.75 0.50
N ASN A 314 -8.82 15.16 1.64
CA ASN A 314 -8.42 16.56 1.84
C ASN A 314 -7.31 16.98 0.87
N PHE A 315 -6.36 16.10 0.57
CA PHE A 315 -5.32 16.35 -0.43
C PHE A 315 -5.94 16.52 -1.82
N LEU A 316 -6.72 15.55 -2.29
CA LEU A 316 -7.36 15.58 -3.62
C LEU A 316 -8.30 16.76 -3.83
N ALA A 317 -8.97 17.24 -2.78
CA ALA A 317 -9.88 18.39 -2.86
C ALA A 317 -9.16 19.74 -3.02
N ARG A 318 -7.83 19.80 -2.83
CA ARG A 318 -7.02 21.04 -2.97
C ARG A 318 -6.32 21.13 -4.32
N HIS A 319 -6.28 20.06 -5.04
CA HIS A 319 -5.56 19.92 -6.31
C HIS A 319 -6.50 19.50 -7.44
#